data_e9210bf59721e6c53903e40cd1e1170c
#
_entry.id   e9210bf59721e6c53903e40cd1e1170c
#
_cell.length_a   1.000
_cell.length_b   1.000
_cell.length_c   1.000
_cell.angle_alpha   90.00
_cell.angle_beta   90.00
_cell.angle_gamma   90.00
#
_symmetry.space_group_name_H-M   'P 1'
#
loop_
_entity.id
_entity.type
_entity.pdbx_description
1 polymer ?
#
loop_
_entity_poly.entity_id
_entity_poly.type
_entity_poly.pdbx_seq_one_letter_code
_entity_poly.pdbx_strand_id
1 'polypeptide(L)'
;MAAHTDRSDGQRPGVSRRAFLGTAALAAAGAVSGPVAEAAAPASAPAALPAMPEDGPQNILLRMQADVQRAMAKPIGERRWAMAIDLRRCIGCSACTIACVAENKLPPGVVYRPVLEEEVGEYPHVSRRFLPRPCMQCENPPCVPVCPVKATYARPDGIVEVDYTACIGCRYCITACPYGARTADFGEFYTDGTPQRQAYETQPSHEYGRTWARDGKASPSGNARKCHFCVHRLEAGMLPACVTTCVGYATFFGDMNDPESLVHELAGKPNVTRLKEELGTKPRVFYLT
;
A
#
# COMPACT_ATOMS: atom_id res chain seq x y z
N MET A 1 -50.74 41.91 8.78
CA MET A 1 -51.83 40.92 8.85
C MET A 1 -51.56 39.89 7.69
N ALA A 2 -50.99 38.73 7.99
CA ALA A 2 -50.94 37.62 7.08
C ALA A 2 -50.98 36.36 7.95
N ALA A 3 -51.95 35.50 7.69
CA ALA A 3 -52.32 34.35 8.50
C ALA A 3 -51.31 33.19 8.29
N HIS A 4 -50.87 32.61 9.39
CA HIS A 4 -50.18 31.32 9.41
C HIS A 4 -51.21 30.20 9.26
N THR A 5 -51.07 29.38 8.21
CA THR A 5 -51.78 28.10 8.06
C THR A 5 -50.93 26.99 8.62
N ASP A 6 -51.43 26.41 9.67
CA ASP A 6 -50.96 25.19 10.33
C ASP A 6 -51.12 23.99 9.42
N ARG A 7 -50.02 23.23 9.14
CA ARG A 7 -50.05 21.91 8.48
C ARG A 7 -49.75 20.86 9.52
N SER A 8 -50.78 20.13 9.89
CA SER A 8 -50.73 18.94 10.72
C SER A 8 -49.89 17.82 10.04
N ASP A 9 -48.73 17.47 10.63
CA ASP A 9 -47.93 16.34 10.26
C ASP A 9 -48.63 15.03 10.65
N GLY A 10 -49.03 14.25 9.64
CA GLY A 10 -49.53 12.89 9.76
C GLY A 10 -48.39 11.90 10.09
N GLN A 11 -48.25 11.57 11.34
CA GLN A 11 -47.29 10.60 11.86
C GLN A 11 -47.69 9.18 11.43
N ARG A 12 -46.94 8.54 10.51
CA ARG A 12 -47.09 7.12 10.20
C ARG A 12 -46.53 6.29 11.36
N PRO A 13 -47.23 5.24 11.83
CA PRO A 13 -46.71 4.39 12.91
C PRO A 13 -45.49 3.59 12.42
N GLY A 14 -44.33 3.90 12.99
CA GLY A 14 -43.06 3.13 12.73
C GLY A 14 -43.15 1.76 13.38
N VAL A 15 -42.98 0.69 12.60
CA VAL A 15 -42.86 -0.67 13.09
C VAL A 15 -41.53 -0.82 13.83
N SER A 16 -41.61 -1.10 15.14
CA SER A 16 -40.46 -1.31 15.99
C SER A 16 -39.65 -2.54 15.58
N ARG A 17 -38.32 -2.44 15.54
CA ARG A 17 -37.41 -3.56 15.26
C ARG A 17 -37.61 -4.79 16.19
N ARG A 18 -38.16 -4.58 17.38
CA ARG A 18 -38.52 -5.66 18.31
C ARG A 18 -39.76 -6.45 17.88
N ALA A 19 -40.70 -5.84 17.13
CA ALA A 19 -41.89 -6.56 16.64
C ALA A 19 -41.56 -7.49 15.46
N PHE A 20 -40.47 -7.20 14.71
CA PHE A 20 -40.07 -8.02 13.59
C PHE A 20 -39.35 -9.34 14.01
N LEU A 21 -38.69 -9.33 15.15
CA LEU A 21 -38.01 -10.53 15.69
C LEU A 21 -38.93 -11.49 16.46
N GLY A 22 -40.11 -11.01 16.88
CA GLY A 22 -41.09 -11.86 17.61
C GLY A 22 -41.93 -12.77 16.75
N THR A 23 -42.10 -12.49 15.46
CA THR A 23 -42.93 -13.26 14.54
C THR A 23 -42.19 -14.38 13.80
N ALA A 24 -40.86 -14.39 13.83
CA ALA A 24 -40.02 -15.44 13.21
C ALA A 24 -39.80 -16.67 14.11
N ALA A 25 -40.13 -16.61 15.39
CA ALA A 25 -39.84 -17.66 16.37
C ALA A 25 -40.96 -18.70 16.56
N LEU A 26 -42.15 -18.50 15.97
CA LEU A 26 -43.31 -19.38 16.16
C LEU A 26 -43.63 -20.32 14.95
N ALA A 27 -42.83 -20.32 13.92
CA ALA A 27 -43.03 -21.15 12.75
C ALA A 27 -42.11 -22.38 12.62
N ALA A 28 -41.29 -22.69 13.65
CA ALA A 28 -40.31 -23.78 13.61
C ALA A 28 -40.61 -24.97 14.57
N ALA A 29 -41.83 -25.14 15.02
CA ALA A 29 -42.24 -26.29 15.82
C ALA A 29 -43.26 -27.16 15.09
N GLY A 30 -42.90 -27.63 13.87
CA GLY A 30 -43.63 -28.66 13.14
C GLY A 30 -42.72 -29.86 12.97
N ALA A 31 -43.00 -30.93 13.73
CA ALA A 31 -42.27 -32.19 13.67
C ALA A 31 -42.30 -32.78 12.26
N VAL A 32 -41.18 -32.97 11.64
CA VAL A 32 -41.02 -33.87 10.48
C VAL A 32 -40.22 -35.07 10.98
N SER A 33 -40.96 -36.12 11.32
CA SER A 33 -40.44 -37.49 11.45
C SER A 33 -40.32 -38.08 10.04
N GLY A 34 -39.20 -37.85 9.38
CA GLY A 34 -38.82 -38.55 8.16
C GLY A 34 -37.67 -39.51 8.44
N PRO A 35 -37.50 -40.59 7.64
CA PRO A 35 -36.44 -41.56 7.89
C PRO A 35 -35.07 -40.91 7.80
N VAL A 36 -34.19 -41.26 8.77
CA VAL A 36 -32.81 -40.84 8.81
C VAL A 36 -32.12 -41.29 7.51
N ALA A 37 -31.79 -40.35 6.66
CA ALA A 37 -31.03 -40.64 5.46
C ALA A 37 -29.66 -41.17 5.85
N GLU A 38 -29.33 -42.31 5.31
CA GLU A 38 -28.06 -43.02 5.42
C GLU A 38 -26.89 -42.04 5.19
N ALA A 39 -25.94 -42.05 6.12
CA ALA A 39 -24.79 -41.15 6.08
C ALA A 39 -24.08 -41.27 4.74
N ALA A 40 -24.03 -40.16 4.02
CA ALA A 40 -23.24 -40.04 2.79
C ALA A 40 -21.80 -40.46 3.06
N ALA A 41 -21.26 -41.31 2.19
CA ALA A 41 -19.85 -41.71 2.25
C ALA A 41 -18.92 -40.49 2.38
N PRO A 42 -17.81 -40.60 3.11
CA PRO A 42 -16.89 -39.48 3.27
C PRO A 42 -16.47 -38.96 1.88
N ALA A 43 -16.66 -37.66 1.69
CA ALA A 43 -16.22 -36.99 0.47
C ALA A 43 -14.78 -37.40 0.18
N SER A 44 -14.54 -37.87 -1.05
CA SER A 44 -13.19 -38.21 -1.52
C SER A 44 -12.25 -37.10 -1.14
N ALA A 45 -11.06 -37.44 -0.63
CA ALA A 45 -10.02 -36.50 -0.30
C ALA A 45 -9.88 -35.46 -1.42
N PRO A 46 -9.76 -34.17 -1.10
CA PRO A 46 -9.60 -33.15 -2.14
C PRO A 46 -8.49 -33.59 -3.08
N ALA A 47 -8.81 -33.62 -4.38
CA ALA A 47 -7.82 -33.95 -5.39
C ALA A 47 -6.55 -33.13 -5.13
N ALA A 48 -5.40 -33.78 -5.07
CA ALA A 48 -4.13 -33.10 -4.89
C ALA A 48 -4.08 -31.96 -5.91
N LEU A 49 -3.82 -30.74 -5.45
CA LEU A 49 -3.64 -29.63 -6.35
C LEU A 49 -2.61 -30.04 -7.40
N PRO A 50 -2.84 -29.77 -8.69
CA PRO A 50 -1.87 -30.10 -9.72
C PRO A 50 -0.54 -29.48 -9.33
N ALA A 51 0.53 -30.25 -9.44
CA ALA A 51 1.88 -29.76 -9.20
C ALA A 51 2.07 -28.48 -10.03
N MET A 52 2.49 -27.41 -9.38
CA MET A 52 2.81 -26.17 -10.09
C MET A 52 3.87 -26.51 -11.14
N PRO A 53 3.71 -26.08 -12.41
CA PRO A 53 4.71 -26.32 -13.43
C PRO A 53 6.06 -25.78 -12.93
N GLU A 54 7.08 -26.58 -12.93
CA GLU A 54 8.43 -26.18 -12.48
C GLU A 54 9.00 -25.05 -13.34
N ASP A 55 8.50 -24.90 -14.56
CA ASP A 55 8.90 -23.90 -15.55
C ASP A 55 7.87 -22.83 -15.84
N GLY A 56 6.91 -22.63 -14.98
CA GLY A 56 6.00 -21.48 -15.12
C GLY A 56 6.77 -20.17 -15.03
N PRO A 57 6.21 -19.01 -15.44
CA PRO A 57 6.87 -17.68 -15.27
C PRO A 57 7.06 -17.41 -13.79
N GLN A 58 7.68 -18.46 -13.35
CA GLN A 58 8.28 -18.77 -12.29
C GLN A 58 8.55 -17.65 -11.63
N ASN A 59 7.94 -17.58 -10.85
CA ASN A 59 8.49 -17.13 -9.71
C ASN A 59 9.24 -15.83 -9.95
N ILE A 60 8.54 -14.92 -10.68
CA ILE A 60 8.97 -13.52 -10.77
C ILE A 60 9.41 -13.02 -9.38
N LEU A 61 8.73 -13.47 -8.32
CA LEU A 61 9.12 -13.17 -6.95
C LEU A 61 10.45 -13.82 -6.56
N LEU A 62 10.70 -15.08 -6.93
CA LEU A 62 12.00 -15.74 -6.65
C LEU A 62 13.13 -15.12 -7.45
N ARG A 63 12.90 -14.74 -8.72
CA ARG A 63 13.89 -14.01 -9.51
C ARG A 63 14.24 -12.69 -8.85
N MET A 64 13.23 -11.87 -8.50
CA MET A 64 13.47 -10.60 -7.81
C MET A 64 14.11 -10.80 -6.44
N GLN A 65 13.75 -11.86 -5.72
CA GLN A 65 14.38 -12.18 -4.44
C GLN A 65 15.89 -12.52 -4.63
N ALA A 66 16.24 -13.26 -5.65
CA ALA A 66 17.64 -13.52 -6.01
C ALA A 66 18.35 -12.22 -6.43
N ASP A 67 17.71 -11.34 -7.20
CA ASP A 67 18.23 -10.03 -7.58
C ASP A 67 18.56 -9.17 -6.33
N VAL A 68 17.65 -9.14 -5.34
CA VAL A 68 17.91 -8.44 -4.07
C VAL A 68 19.09 -9.05 -3.33
N GLN A 69 19.20 -10.38 -3.26
CA GLN A 69 20.33 -11.05 -2.60
C GLN A 69 21.67 -10.75 -3.29
N ARG A 70 21.71 -10.76 -4.63
CA ARG A 70 22.91 -10.35 -5.37
C ARG A 70 23.28 -8.90 -5.10
N ALA A 71 22.30 -8.01 -5.08
CA ALA A 71 22.53 -6.60 -4.75
C ALA A 71 23.04 -6.45 -3.31
N MET A 72 22.50 -7.20 -2.35
CA MET A 72 22.94 -7.14 -0.95
C MET A 72 24.39 -7.60 -0.74
N ALA A 73 24.93 -8.42 -1.62
CA ALA A 73 26.34 -8.82 -1.61
C ALA A 73 27.29 -7.69 -2.06
N LYS A 74 26.78 -6.64 -2.75
CA LYS A 74 27.57 -5.49 -3.20
C LYS A 74 27.70 -4.43 -2.10
N PRO A 75 28.74 -3.59 -2.11
CA PRO A 75 28.82 -2.38 -1.29
C PRO A 75 27.58 -1.48 -1.50
N ILE A 76 27.15 -0.79 -0.45
CA ILE A 76 25.94 0.05 -0.51
C ILE A 76 25.98 1.12 -1.61
N GLY A 77 27.15 1.70 -1.88
CA GLY A 77 27.32 2.74 -2.90
C GLY A 77 27.23 2.23 -4.35
N GLU A 78 27.34 0.91 -4.56
CA GLU A 78 27.26 0.28 -5.87
C GLU A 78 25.83 -0.14 -6.24
N ARG A 79 24.91 -0.12 -5.28
CA ARG A 79 23.50 -0.45 -5.48
C ARG A 79 22.71 0.77 -5.94
N ARG A 80 21.68 0.53 -6.74
CA ARG A 80 20.71 1.57 -7.12
C ARG A 80 19.31 0.95 -7.17
N TRP A 81 18.60 1.08 -6.07
CA TRP A 81 17.26 0.50 -5.95
C TRP A 81 16.27 1.21 -6.86
N ALA A 82 15.49 0.42 -7.56
CA ALA A 82 14.43 0.90 -8.44
C ALA A 82 13.21 -0.03 -8.42
N MET A 83 12.10 0.50 -8.92
CA MET A 83 10.83 -0.21 -9.00
C MET A 83 10.25 -0.02 -10.41
N ALA A 84 9.72 -1.08 -11.01
CA ALA A 84 8.92 -0.99 -12.22
C ALA A 84 7.49 -1.46 -11.93
N ILE A 85 6.51 -0.78 -12.48
CA ILE A 85 5.08 -1.07 -12.28
C ILE A 85 4.44 -1.23 -13.65
N ASP A 86 3.94 -2.42 -13.96
CA ASP A 86 3.20 -2.70 -15.20
C ASP A 86 1.72 -2.34 -14.99
N LEU A 87 1.29 -1.24 -15.58
CA LEU A 87 -0.08 -0.75 -15.45
C LEU A 87 -1.12 -1.67 -16.12
N ARG A 88 -0.70 -2.47 -17.11
CA ARG A 88 -1.57 -3.43 -17.79
C ARG A 88 -1.94 -4.62 -16.89
N ARG A 89 -1.09 -4.92 -15.91
CA ARG A 89 -1.27 -5.99 -14.93
C ARG A 89 -1.92 -5.51 -13.63
N CYS A 90 -1.95 -4.19 -13.40
CA CYS A 90 -2.54 -3.63 -12.19
C CYS A 90 -4.07 -3.70 -12.25
N ILE A 91 -4.67 -4.42 -11.33
CA ILE A 91 -6.12 -4.61 -11.24
C ILE A 91 -6.80 -3.67 -10.21
N GLY A 92 -6.06 -2.72 -9.62
CA GLY A 92 -6.61 -1.75 -8.68
C GLY A 92 -7.00 -2.31 -7.30
N CYS A 93 -6.63 -3.54 -6.95
CA CYS A 93 -7.07 -4.23 -5.73
C CYS A 93 -6.61 -3.60 -4.40
N SER A 94 -5.71 -2.62 -4.43
CA SER A 94 -5.13 -1.94 -3.26
C SER A 94 -4.42 -2.84 -2.23
N ALA A 95 -4.18 -4.13 -2.53
CA ALA A 95 -3.47 -5.05 -1.64
C ALA A 95 -2.08 -4.52 -1.28
N CYS A 96 -1.37 -3.88 -2.23
CA CYS A 96 -0.07 -3.25 -1.99
C CYS A 96 -0.15 -2.05 -1.02
N THR A 97 -1.26 -1.29 -1.02
CA THR A 97 -1.50 -0.19 -0.07
C THR A 97 -1.70 -0.75 1.32
N ILE A 98 -2.57 -1.75 1.47
CA ILE A 98 -2.87 -2.39 2.76
C ILE A 98 -1.62 -3.05 3.34
N ALA A 99 -0.88 -3.80 2.53
CA ALA A 99 0.38 -4.42 2.96
C ALA A 99 1.40 -3.37 3.43
N CYS A 100 1.50 -2.23 2.73
CA CYS A 100 2.38 -1.13 3.12
C CYS A 100 1.95 -0.50 4.46
N VAL A 101 0.65 -0.30 4.68
CA VAL A 101 0.10 0.22 5.95
C VAL A 101 0.42 -0.73 7.09
N ALA A 102 0.18 -2.02 6.92
CA ALA A 102 0.44 -3.04 7.94
C ALA A 102 1.93 -3.17 8.27
N GLU A 103 2.79 -3.25 7.23
CA GLU A 103 4.24 -3.41 7.38
C GLU A 103 4.88 -2.23 8.12
N ASN A 104 4.54 -1.01 7.71
CA ASN A 104 5.18 0.22 8.20
C ASN A 104 4.40 0.87 9.36
N LYS A 105 3.36 0.21 9.89
CA LYS A 105 2.53 0.74 10.98
C LYS A 105 2.07 2.17 10.70
N LEU A 106 1.49 2.38 9.51
CA LEU A 106 1.06 3.71 9.10
C LEU A 106 -0.25 4.09 9.80
N PRO A 107 -0.35 5.31 10.36
CA PRO A 107 -1.57 5.80 11.00
C PRO A 107 -2.58 6.31 9.96
N PRO A 108 -3.79 6.68 10.39
CA PRO A 108 -4.74 7.38 9.55
C PRO A 108 -4.11 8.56 8.82
N GLY A 109 -4.52 8.80 7.57
CA GLY A 109 -4.01 9.91 6.76
C GLY A 109 -2.60 9.71 6.18
N VAL A 110 -1.84 8.72 6.61
CA VAL A 110 -0.49 8.42 6.08
C VAL A 110 -0.56 7.25 5.11
N VAL A 111 -0.37 7.51 3.84
CA VAL A 111 -0.37 6.50 2.78
C VAL A 111 0.90 6.61 1.94
N TYR A 112 1.74 5.56 1.93
CA TYR A 112 2.99 5.56 1.18
C TYR A 112 2.83 5.13 -0.27
N ARG A 113 1.78 4.37 -0.57
CA ARG A 113 1.53 3.82 -1.89
C ARG A 113 0.03 3.83 -2.20
N PRO A 114 -0.57 5.00 -2.46
CA PRO A 114 -1.93 5.05 -2.95
C PRO A 114 -2.02 4.43 -4.35
N VAL A 115 -3.15 3.82 -4.66
CA VAL A 115 -3.53 3.40 -6.01
C VAL A 115 -4.56 4.40 -6.51
N LEU A 116 -4.17 5.21 -7.48
CA LEU A 116 -5.09 6.18 -8.09
C LEU A 116 -5.89 5.47 -9.16
N GLU A 117 -7.17 5.79 -9.22
CA GLU A 117 -8.09 5.31 -10.23
C GLU A 117 -8.43 6.45 -11.19
N GLU A 118 -8.35 6.19 -12.47
CA GLU A 118 -8.64 7.16 -13.53
C GLU A 118 -9.52 6.51 -14.59
N GLU A 119 -10.58 7.18 -14.95
CA GLU A 119 -11.39 6.80 -16.12
C GLU A 119 -10.75 7.35 -17.38
N VAL A 120 -10.56 6.49 -18.38
CA VAL A 120 -9.93 6.82 -19.65
C VAL A 120 -10.85 6.42 -20.80
N GLY A 121 -10.99 7.32 -21.78
CA GLY A 121 -11.85 7.13 -22.94
C GLY A 121 -13.11 7.98 -22.90
N GLU A 122 -13.95 7.82 -23.92
CA GLU A 122 -15.24 8.51 -24.04
C GLU A 122 -16.37 7.47 -24.10
N TYR A 123 -17.51 7.81 -23.53
CA TYR A 123 -18.68 6.94 -23.55
C TYR A 123 -19.09 6.60 -25.01
N PRO A 124 -19.39 5.33 -25.36
CA PRO A 124 -19.51 4.16 -24.48
C PRO A 124 -18.19 3.38 -24.23
N HIS A 125 -17.06 3.82 -24.71
CA HIS A 125 -15.76 3.14 -24.64
C HIS A 125 -14.90 3.65 -23.49
N VAL A 126 -15.45 3.60 -22.25
CA VAL A 126 -14.74 3.99 -21.05
C VAL A 126 -14.06 2.79 -20.43
N SER A 127 -12.81 2.93 -20.04
CA SER A 127 -12.04 1.96 -19.27
C SER A 127 -11.46 2.58 -18.00
N ARG A 128 -11.12 1.75 -17.02
CA ARG A 128 -10.45 2.21 -15.80
C ARG A 128 -8.98 1.87 -15.87
N ARG A 129 -8.15 2.84 -15.51
CA ARG A 129 -6.71 2.68 -15.34
C ARG A 129 -6.33 2.90 -13.89
N PHE A 130 -5.47 2.04 -13.38
CA PHE A 130 -4.99 2.11 -12.01
C PHE A 130 -3.52 2.51 -11.98
N LEU A 131 -3.18 3.52 -11.18
CA LEU A 131 -1.82 4.04 -11.04
C LEU A 131 -1.35 3.91 -9.59
N PRO A 132 -0.65 2.83 -9.21
CA PRO A 132 0.03 2.75 -7.92
C PRO A 132 1.16 3.79 -7.87
N ARG A 133 1.09 4.72 -6.91
CA ARG A 133 2.00 5.86 -6.82
C ARG A 133 2.79 5.87 -5.52
N PRO A 134 3.90 5.12 -5.39
CA PRO A 134 4.81 5.25 -4.27
C PRO A 134 5.65 6.52 -4.37
N CYS A 135 6.54 6.77 -3.39
CA CYS A 135 7.61 7.74 -3.56
C CYS A 135 8.50 7.34 -4.74
N MET A 136 8.78 8.30 -5.64
CA MET A 136 9.55 8.05 -6.86
C MET A 136 11.03 7.79 -6.61
N GLN A 137 11.54 7.98 -5.39
CA GLN A 137 12.96 7.80 -5.02
C GLN A 137 13.88 8.46 -6.03
N CYS A 138 13.62 9.75 -6.30
CA CYS A 138 14.29 10.54 -7.34
C CYS A 138 15.81 10.53 -7.17
N GLU A 139 16.54 10.53 -8.28
CA GLU A 139 18.00 10.74 -8.27
C GLU A 139 18.34 12.19 -7.90
N ASN A 140 17.53 13.14 -8.42
CA ASN A 140 17.59 14.56 -8.07
C ASN A 140 16.37 14.93 -7.21
N PRO A 141 16.34 14.58 -5.91
CA PRO A 141 15.15 14.72 -5.09
C PRO A 141 14.93 16.18 -4.66
N PRO A 142 13.88 16.87 -5.13
CA PRO A 142 13.63 18.28 -4.78
C PRO A 142 13.31 18.46 -3.28
N CYS A 143 12.90 17.39 -2.61
CA CYS A 143 12.59 17.40 -1.19
C CYS A 143 13.83 17.42 -0.27
N VAL A 144 15.04 17.15 -0.78
CA VAL A 144 16.29 17.17 0.01
C VAL A 144 16.78 18.59 0.22
N PRO A 145 17.01 19.41 -0.83
CA PRO A 145 17.58 20.75 -0.65
C PRO A 145 16.64 21.72 0.11
N VAL A 146 15.33 21.48 0.10
CA VAL A 146 14.37 22.33 0.81
C VAL A 146 14.28 22.04 2.30
N CYS A 147 14.93 21.00 2.81
CA CYS A 147 14.88 20.66 4.23
C CYS A 147 15.84 21.56 5.02
N PRO A 148 15.34 22.51 5.85
CA PRO A 148 16.18 23.48 6.54
C PRO A 148 17.10 22.84 7.60
N VAL A 149 16.68 21.70 8.15
CA VAL A 149 17.42 20.95 9.17
C VAL A 149 18.13 19.71 8.60
N LYS A 150 18.14 19.55 7.27
CA LYS A 150 18.77 18.40 6.58
C LYS A 150 18.28 17.02 7.06
N ALA A 151 17.08 16.96 7.66
CA ALA A 151 16.47 15.71 8.08
C ALA A 151 16.13 14.78 6.90
N THR A 152 15.86 15.35 5.71
CA THR A 152 15.67 14.58 4.48
C THR A 152 17.01 14.50 3.74
N TYR A 153 17.46 13.28 3.43
CA TYR A 153 18.73 13.03 2.76
C TYR A 153 18.64 11.83 1.82
N ALA A 154 19.58 11.69 0.91
CA ALA A 154 19.72 10.52 0.05
C ALA A 154 20.84 9.62 0.58
N ARG A 155 20.55 8.32 0.70
CA ARG A 155 21.53 7.27 1.05
C ARG A 155 22.46 7.00 -0.15
N PRO A 156 23.62 6.34 0.09
CA PRO A 156 24.52 5.94 -0.99
C PRO A 156 23.88 5.02 -2.04
N ASP A 157 22.89 4.16 -1.67
CA ASP A 157 22.10 3.30 -2.57
C ASP A 157 20.97 4.07 -3.29
N GLY A 158 20.85 5.34 -3.01
CA GLY A 158 19.91 6.27 -3.62
C GLY A 158 18.54 6.32 -2.97
N ILE A 159 18.26 5.56 -1.94
CA ILE A 159 17.01 5.71 -1.21
C ILE A 159 17.01 7.05 -0.47
N VAL A 160 15.92 7.81 -0.64
CA VAL A 160 15.72 9.05 0.09
C VAL A 160 15.03 8.76 1.40
N GLU A 161 15.60 9.22 2.50
CA GLU A 161 15.14 8.99 3.87
C GLU A 161 14.75 10.27 4.60
N VAL A 162 14.19 10.09 5.80
CA VAL A 162 13.88 11.18 6.74
C VAL A 162 14.35 10.76 8.12
N ASP A 163 15.25 11.54 8.72
CA ASP A 163 15.62 11.36 10.13
C ASP A 163 14.57 12.03 11.02
N TYR A 164 13.81 11.23 11.74
CA TYR A 164 12.76 11.73 12.63
C TYR A 164 13.30 12.40 13.88
N THR A 165 14.59 12.21 14.23
CA THR A 165 15.22 12.93 15.34
C THR A 165 15.53 14.38 14.97
N ALA A 166 15.84 14.63 13.71
CA ALA A 166 16.18 15.95 13.18
C ALA A 166 14.97 16.67 12.56
N CYS A 167 13.93 15.94 12.15
CA CYS A 167 12.76 16.52 11.50
C CYS A 167 11.97 17.41 12.46
N ILE A 168 11.68 18.64 12.04
CA ILE A 168 10.88 19.62 12.80
C ILE A 168 9.43 19.73 12.34
N GLY A 169 8.99 18.87 11.42
CA GLY A 169 7.61 18.85 10.92
C GLY A 169 7.18 20.06 10.09
N CYS A 170 8.13 20.86 9.56
CA CYS A 170 7.80 22.09 8.81
C CYS A 170 7.04 21.86 7.49
N ARG A 171 6.96 20.60 7.00
CA ARG A 171 6.23 20.15 5.80
C ARG A 171 6.70 20.73 4.47
N TYR A 172 7.77 21.51 4.44
CA TYR A 172 8.28 22.10 3.20
C TYR A 172 8.62 21.05 2.13
N CYS A 173 9.18 19.91 2.56
CA CYS A 173 9.45 18.77 1.68
C CYS A 173 8.16 18.11 1.09
N ILE A 174 7.00 18.28 1.74
CA ILE A 174 5.71 17.81 1.22
C ILE A 174 5.29 18.68 0.05
N THR A 175 5.35 20.01 0.21
CA THR A 175 5.02 21.00 -0.83
C THR A 175 5.99 20.90 -2.02
N ALA A 176 7.28 20.66 -1.76
CA ALA A 176 8.29 20.54 -2.80
C ALA A 176 8.19 19.26 -3.63
N CYS A 177 7.44 18.25 -3.18
CA CYS A 177 7.31 16.98 -3.89
C CYS A 177 6.29 17.08 -5.03
N PRO A 178 6.69 17.04 -6.32
CA PRO A 178 5.74 17.17 -7.42
C PRO A 178 4.84 15.96 -7.58
N TYR A 179 5.15 14.87 -6.90
CA TYR A 179 4.39 13.61 -6.96
C TYR A 179 3.38 13.47 -5.82
N GLY A 180 3.35 14.39 -4.84
CA GLY A 180 2.51 14.25 -3.65
C GLY A 180 2.78 12.96 -2.87
N ALA A 181 4.02 12.48 -2.87
CA ALA A 181 4.42 11.19 -2.29
C ALA A 181 4.89 11.30 -0.83
N ARG A 182 4.66 12.44 -0.20
CA ARG A 182 4.96 12.70 1.21
C ARG A 182 3.70 13.11 1.94
N THR A 183 3.54 12.58 3.14
CA THR A 183 2.41 12.88 4.03
C THR A 183 2.91 13.36 5.38
N ALA A 184 2.12 14.12 6.11
CA ALA A 184 2.39 14.47 7.51
C ALA A 184 1.70 13.45 8.42
N ASP A 185 2.41 12.98 9.43
CA ASP A 185 1.85 12.18 10.51
C ASP A 185 1.37 13.13 11.61
N PHE A 186 0.07 13.19 11.87
CA PHE A 186 -0.51 14.05 12.90
C PHE A 186 -0.63 13.39 14.26
N GLY A 187 -0.13 12.16 14.41
CA GLY A 187 -0.18 11.42 15.67
C GLY A 187 -1.51 10.72 15.92
N GLU A 188 -2.42 10.67 14.94
CA GLU A 188 -3.72 10.02 15.03
C GLU A 188 -3.60 8.49 15.08
N PHE A 189 -4.64 7.84 15.63
CA PHE A 189 -4.78 6.40 15.66
C PHE A 189 -6.14 6.00 15.06
N TYR A 190 -6.23 4.82 14.44
CA TYR A 190 -7.49 4.30 13.87
C TYR A 190 -8.56 4.09 14.94
N THR A 191 -8.15 3.82 16.17
CA THR A 191 -9.06 3.62 17.31
C THR A 191 -9.23 4.87 18.18
N ASP A 192 -8.86 6.05 17.69
CA ASP A 192 -9.18 7.31 18.40
C ASP A 192 -10.68 7.46 18.55
N GLY A 193 -11.12 7.81 19.77
CA GLY A 193 -12.55 7.87 20.13
C GLY A 193 -13.19 6.54 20.50
N THR A 194 -12.46 5.42 20.46
CA THR A 194 -12.92 4.13 20.99
C THR A 194 -12.44 3.93 22.44
N PRO A 195 -13.12 3.06 23.25
CA PRO A 195 -12.74 2.85 24.65
C PRO A 195 -11.33 2.34 24.86
N GLN A 196 -10.76 1.62 23.89
CA GLN A 196 -9.45 1.02 24.00
C GLN A 196 -8.67 1.12 22.68
N ARG A 197 -7.41 1.57 22.79
CA ARG A 197 -6.47 1.57 21.69
C ARG A 197 -5.98 0.15 21.40
N GLN A 198 -5.88 -0.23 20.14
CA GLN A 198 -5.45 -1.56 19.77
C GLN A 198 -3.92 -1.71 19.87
N ALA A 199 -3.46 -2.89 20.31
CA ALA A 199 -2.03 -3.14 20.52
C ALA A 199 -1.16 -2.93 19.26
N TYR A 200 -1.67 -3.23 18.05
CA TYR A 200 -0.93 -3.07 16.82
C TYR A 200 -0.62 -1.60 16.50
N GLU A 201 -1.45 -0.66 16.96
CA GLU A 201 -1.28 0.78 16.69
C GLU A 201 -0.18 1.42 17.54
N THR A 202 0.13 0.82 18.69
CA THR A 202 1.19 1.27 19.59
C THR A 202 2.53 0.60 19.34
N GLN A 203 2.56 -0.39 18.43
CA GLN A 203 3.81 -1.04 18.05
C GLN A 203 4.75 -0.05 17.36
N PRO A 204 6.06 -0.13 17.63
CA PRO A 204 7.03 0.72 16.96
C PRO A 204 7.08 0.40 15.46
N SER A 205 7.33 1.41 14.64
CA SER A 205 7.61 1.25 13.22
C SER A 205 9.10 1.05 12.98
N HIS A 206 9.44 0.28 11.93
CA HIS A 206 10.82 0.06 11.51
C HIS A 206 11.02 0.79 10.19
N GLU A 207 11.58 1.98 10.25
CA GLU A 207 11.81 2.80 9.07
C GLU A 207 13.23 3.35 9.10
N TYR A 208 13.85 3.49 7.93
CA TYR A 208 15.16 4.11 7.78
C TYR A 208 16.26 3.45 8.64
N GLY A 209 16.23 2.11 8.71
CA GLY A 209 17.22 1.33 9.48
C GLY A 209 17.12 1.47 10.99
N ARG A 210 16.04 2.03 11.51
CA ARG A 210 15.81 2.26 12.95
C ARG A 210 14.42 1.86 13.37
N THR A 211 14.29 1.56 14.66
CA THR A 211 13.00 1.35 15.32
C THR A 211 12.55 2.66 15.97
N TRP A 212 11.33 3.07 15.65
CA TRP A 212 10.74 4.33 16.11
C TRP A 212 9.52 4.03 16.97
N ALA A 213 9.58 4.40 18.24
CA ALA A 213 8.38 4.42 19.06
C ALA A 213 7.42 5.50 18.55
N ARG A 214 6.12 5.26 18.66
CA ARG A 214 5.14 6.27 18.23
C ARG A 214 5.04 7.44 19.19
N ASP A 215 5.40 7.23 20.44
CA ASP A 215 5.41 8.24 21.48
C ASP A 215 6.82 8.78 21.74
N GLY A 216 6.93 10.04 22.15
CA GLY A 216 8.19 10.69 22.53
C GLY A 216 8.74 11.63 21.45
N LYS A 217 9.93 12.21 21.73
CA LYS A 217 10.54 13.25 20.88
C LYS A 217 11.07 12.73 19.55
N ALA A 218 11.52 11.48 19.52
CA ALA A 218 12.04 10.83 18.33
C ALA A 218 10.97 9.88 17.77
N SER A 219 9.82 10.41 17.39
CA SER A 219 8.67 9.68 16.91
C SER A 219 8.36 10.05 15.46
N PRO A 220 7.77 9.17 14.66
CA PRO A 220 7.20 9.54 13.37
C PRO A 220 6.08 10.60 13.48
N SER A 221 5.40 10.67 14.63
CA SER A 221 4.32 11.65 14.89
C SER A 221 4.86 13.08 14.83
N GLY A 222 4.13 13.95 14.15
CA GLY A 222 4.53 15.34 13.89
C GLY A 222 5.46 15.51 12.68
N ASN A 223 5.98 14.45 12.13
CA ASN A 223 6.99 14.46 11.07
C ASN A 223 6.41 14.22 9.67
N ALA A 224 7.20 14.54 8.66
CA ALA A 224 6.90 14.16 7.29
C ALA A 224 7.31 12.72 7.04
N ARG A 225 6.41 11.90 6.51
CA ARG A 225 6.62 10.49 6.20
C ARG A 225 6.52 10.21 4.70
N LYS A 226 7.17 9.16 4.23
CA LYS A 226 7.14 8.73 2.83
C LYS A 226 7.57 7.28 2.67
N CYS A 227 7.26 6.67 1.54
CA CYS A 227 7.79 5.37 1.18
C CYS A 227 9.33 5.37 1.14
N HIS A 228 9.95 4.37 1.74
CA HIS A 228 11.40 4.15 1.80
C HIS A 228 11.80 2.79 1.21
N PHE A 229 10.99 2.22 0.31
CA PHE A 229 11.18 0.89 -0.27
C PHE A 229 11.32 -0.25 0.76
N CYS A 230 10.75 -0.05 1.97
CA CYS A 230 10.87 -1.01 3.08
C CYS A 230 12.33 -1.36 3.38
N VAL A 231 13.18 -0.36 3.65
CA VAL A 231 14.63 -0.53 3.91
C VAL A 231 14.91 -1.65 4.90
N HIS A 232 14.15 -1.75 5.98
CA HIS A 232 14.29 -2.82 6.98
C HIS A 232 14.13 -4.23 6.37
N ARG A 233 13.24 -4.39 5.37
CA ARG A 233 13.10 -5.66 4.65
C ARG A 233 14.28 -5.88 3.71
N LEU A 234 14.71 -4.85 2.99
CA LEU A 234 15.87 -4.95 2.10
C LEU A 234 17.13 -5.32 2.87
N GLU A 235 17.36 -4.71 4.04
CA GLU A 235 18.48 -5.03 4.92
C GLU A 235 18.42 -6.46 5.46
N ALA A 236 17.23 -7.04 5.58
CA ALA A 236 17.01 -8.45 5.87
C ALA A 236 17.06 -9.35 4.59
N GLY A 237 17.44 -8.80 3.44
CA GLY A 237 17.49 -9.54 2.17
C GLY A 237 16.14 -9.89 1.58
N MET A 238 15.05 -9.19 1.97
CA MET A 238 13.68 -9.45 1.54
C MET A 238 13.17 -8.36 0.59
N LEU A 239 12.24 -8.74 -0.28
CA LEU A 239 11.51 -7.79 -1.13
C LEU A 239 10.60 -6.86 -0.32
N PRO A 240 10.33 -5.62 -0.79
CA PRO A 240 9.33 -4.74 -0.18
C PRO A 240 7.95 -5.40 -0.07
N ALA A 241 7.23 -5.14 1.01
CA ALA A 241 5.93 -5.77 1.29
C ALA A 241 4.91 -5.58 0.14
N CYS A 242 4.88 -4.40 -0.49
CA CYS A 242 3.99 -4.12 -1.61
C CYS A 242 4.32 -4.90 -2.89
N VAL A 243 5.54 -5.42 -3.02
CA VAL A 243 5.96 -6.28 -4.13
C VAL A 243 5.47 -7.71 -3.90
N THR A 244 5.74 -8.25 -2.71
CA THR A 244 5.37 -9.62 -2.36
C THR A 244 3.86 -9.84 -2.30
N THR A 245 3.09 -8.79 -2.02
CA THR A 245 1.62 -8.87 -1.88
C THR A 245 0.89 -8.51 -3.18
N CYS A 246 1.60 -8.20 -4.26
CA CYS A 246 0.96 -7.79 -5.52
C CYS A 246 0.28 -8.98 -6.21
N VAL A 247 -1.04 -9.05 -6.11
CA VAL A 247 -1.86 -10.15 -6.67
C VAL A 247 -1.69 -10.29 -8.18
N GLY A 248 -1.61 -9.17 -8.92
CA GLY A 248 -1.45 -9.16 -10.37
C GLY A 248 0.01 -9.28 -10.84
N TYR A 249 0.98 -9.45 -9.93
CA TYR A 249 2.41 -9.42 -10.26
C TYR A 249 2.79 -8.21 -11.11
N ALA A 250 2.16 -7.07 -10.83
CA ALA A 250 2.36 -5.82 -11.55
C ALA A 250 3.55 -5.01 -11.07
N THR A 251 4.13 -5.35 -9.91
CA THR A 251 5.21 -4.57 -9.28
C THR A 251 6.50 -5.36 -9.27
N PHE A 252 7.55 -4.76 -9.83
CA PHE A 252 8.89 -5.32 -9.92
C PHE A 252 9.87 -4.45 -9.15
N PHE A 253 10.88 -5.08 -8.55
CA PHE A 253 11.86 -4.38 -7.72
C PHE A 253 13.25 -5.02 -7.85
N GLY A 254 14.31 -4.21 -7.82
CA GLY A 254 15.68 -4.70 -7.89
C GLY A 254 16.72 -3.58 -7.96
N ASP A 255 17.95 -3.97 -8.28
CA ASP A 255 19.08 -3.07 -8.46
C ASP A 255 19.23 -2.66 -9.93
N MET A 256 19.13 -1.36 -10.23
CA MET A 256 19.33 -0.83 -11.59
C MET A 256 20.78 -0.94 -12.08
N ASN A 257 21.74 -1.07 -11.18
CA ASN A 257 23.15 -1.25 -11.53
C ASN A 257 23.51 -2.73 -11.80
N ASP A 258 22.57 -3.65 -11.65
CA ASP A 258 22.74 -5.05 -12.03
C ASP A 258 22.08 -5.32 -13.39
N PRO A 259 22.85 -5.55 -14.45
CA PRO A 259 22.29 -5.83 -15.79
C PRO A 259 21.42 -7.08 -15.86
N GLU A 260 21.62 -8.03 -14.94
CA GLU A 260 20.84 -9.27 -14.88
C GLU A 260 19.55 -9.12 -14.09
N SER A 261 19.37 -7.99 -13.40
CA SER A 261 18.19 -7.71 -12.59
C SER A 261 16.97 -7.52 -13.48
N LEU A 262 15.85 -8.08 -13.05
CA LEU A 262 14.58 -7.97 -13.77
C LEU A 262 14.13 -6.50 -13.91
N VAL A 263 14.40 -5.65 -12.91
CA VAL A 263 14.04 -4.23 -12.99
C VAL A 263 14.87 -3.49 -14.03
N HIS A 264 16.13 -3.83 -14.21
CA HIS A 264 17.00 -3.27 -15.26
C HIS A 264 16.48 -3.65 -16.65
N GLU A 265 16.18 -4.94 -16.86
CA GLU A 265 15.59 -5.44 -18.11
C GLU A 265 14.29 -4.69 -18.45
N LEU A 266 13.39 -4.55 -17.46
CA LEU A 266 12.10 -3.89 -17.66
C LEU A 266 12.25 -2.40 -17.94
N ALA A 267 13.17 -1.72 -17.27
CA ALA A 267 13.43 -0.29 -17.46
C ALA A 267 13.99 0.04 -18.85
N GLY A 268 14.61 -0.92 -19.53
CA GLY A 268 15.09 -0.79 -20.91
C GLY A 268 14.03 -0.99 -21.99
N LYS A 269 12.80 -1.35 -21.66
CA LYS A 269 11.74 -1.60 -22.65
C LYS A 269 11.21 -0.29 -23.27
N PRO A 270 10.80 -0.31 -24.56
CA PRO A 270 10.35 0.89 -25.26
C PRO A 270 9.04 1.49 -24.74
N ASN A 271 8.22 0.70 -24.04
CA ASN A 271 6.94 1.13 -23.46
C ASN A 271 7.07 1.56 -21.99
N VAL A 272 8.24 2.00 -21.58
CA VAL A 272 8.50 2.50 -20.22
C VAL A 272 8.40 4.00 -20.19
N THR A 273 7.71 4.50 -19.18
CA THR A 273 7.57 5.93 -18.91
C THR A 273 7.94 6.26 -17.46
N ARG A 274 8.31 7.50 -17.20
CA ARG A 274 8.49 8.07 -15.88
C ARG A 274 7.51 9.21 -15.67
N LEU A 275 6.95 9.33 -14.49
CA LEU A 275 6.04 10.43 -14.20
C LEU A 275 6.81 11.76 -14.15
N LYS A 276 6.29 12.78 -14.82
CA LYS A 276 6.81 14.15 -14.79
C LYS A 276 8.30 14.22 -15.09
N GLU A 277 8.74 13.53 -16.14
CA GLU A 277 10.15 13.46 -16.53
C GLU A 277 10.73 14.82 -16.88
N GLU A 278 9.88 15.71 -17.40
CA GLU A 278 10.18 17.10 -17.74
C GLU A 278 10.69 17.94 -16.56
N LEU A 279 10.43 17.53 -15.32
CA LEU A 279 10.91 18.23 -14.13
C LEU A 279 12.37 17.91 -13.76
N GLY A 280 13.03 17.01 -14.49
CA GLY A 280 14.45 16.68 -14.29
C GLY A 280 14.77 16.01 -12.95
N THR A 281 13.76 15.52 -12.22
CA THR A 281 13.94 14.86 -10.92
C THR A 281 14.50 13.45 -11.03
N LYS A 282 14.48 12.87 -12.24
CA LYS A 282 14.93 11.49 -12.54
C LYS A 282 14.34 10.44 -11.60
N PRO A 283 13.03 10.13 -11.70
CA PRO A 283 12.38 9.08 -10.94
C PRO A 283 13.05 7.72 -11.14
N ARG A 284 13.11 6.92 -10.07
CA ARG A 284 13.51 5.50 -10.11
C ARG A 284 12.32 4.55 -10.00
N VAL A 285 11.12 5.06 -10.11
CA VAL A 285 9.91 4.28 -10.32
C VAL A 285 9.51 4.46 -11.78
N PHE A 286 9.46 3.34 -12.49
CA PHE A 286 9.16 3.24 -13.91
C PHE A 286 7.76 2.66 -14.08
N TYR A 287 7.07 3.06 -15.13
CA TYR A 287 5.75 2.54 -15.47
C TYR A 287 5.77 1.95 -16.88
N LEU A 288 5.31 0.69 -16.99
CA LEU A 288 5.08 0.04 -18.28
C LEU A 288 3.61 0.27 -18.67
N THR A 289 3.41 0.80 -19.87
CA THR A 289 2.09 1.15 -20.43
C THR A 289 1.77 0.34 -21.67
#